data_623fb0089ba759af808a45e6c400c4bc
#
_entry.id   623fb0089ba759af808a45e6c400c4bc
#
_cell.length_a   1.000
_cell.length_b   1.000
_cell.length_c   1.000
_cell.angle_alpha   90.00
_cell.angle_beta   90.00
_cell.angle_gamma   90.00
#
_symmetry.space_group_name_H-M   'P 1'
#
loop_
_entity.id
_entity.type
_entity.pdbx_description
1 polymer ?
#
loop_
_entity_poly.entity_id
_entity_poly.type
_entity_poly.pdbx_seq_one_letter_code
_entity_poly.pdbx_strand_id
1 'polypeptide(L)'
;PSLMLPKVCTPDEVAIIDTLLTEKGHNTRLNIIIETNQGLEAAYDIAHASPRTDTLFFGGVDMAAELRCTNSWEPLLYARSRVVHAAASAGIDAIDVPYLDLDDMEGMVVAAKQAKELGFTGKGAIHPKQIAMLNEVFTPSVDEIARANRIVTAFEEADAALVVIDGKLIEKPVIRAMHRILAIAEHMKKPDASQHR
;
A
#
# COMPACT_ATOMS: atom_id res chain seq x y z
N PRO A 1 -12.92 -12.91 3.34
CA PRO A 1 -12.30 -12.73 4.66
C PRO A 1 -10.79 -12.62 4.52
N SER A 2 -10.14 -11.94 5.47
CA SER A 2 -8.68 -11.83 5.56
C SER A 2 -8.20 -12.10 6.98
N LEU A 3 -6.95 -12.54 7.11
CA LEU A 3 -6.27 -12.79 8.37
C LEU A 3 -5.05 -11.86 8.46
N MET A 4 -4.90 -11.16 9.57
CA MET A 4 -3.74 -10.31 9.84
C MET A 4 -2.71 -11.09 10.67
N LEU A 5 -1.47 -11.17 10.18
CA LEU A 5 -0.37 -11.89 10.82
C LEU A 5 0.63 -10.89 11.39
N PRO A 6 0.67 -10.69 12.71
CA PRO A 6 1.66 -9.83 13.34
C PRO A 6 3.02 -10.52 13.48
N LYS A 7 4.07 -9.72 13.58
CA LYS A 7 5.45 -10.15 13.93
C LYS A 7 6.02 -11.28 13.07
N VAL A 8 5.61 -11.32 11.80
CA VAL A 8 6.17 -12.29 10.85
C VAL A 8 7.66 -11.99 10.63
N CYS A 9 8.48 -13.02 10.83
CA CYS A 9 9.94 -12.92 10.72
C CYS A 9 10.51 -13.66 9.52
N THR A 10 9.79 -14.67 9.02
CA THR A 10 10.29 -15.54 7.94
C THR A 10 9.20 -15.86 6.91
N PRO A 11 9.56 -16.16 5.64
CA PRO A 11 8.60 -16.63 4.64
C PRO A 11 7.96 -17.97 5.01
N ASP A 12 8.65 -18.84 5.77
CA ASP A 12 8.15 -20.13 6.19
C ASP A 12 6.91 -20.00 7.09
N GLU A 13 6.85 -19.00 7.96
CA GLU A 13 5.67 -18.74 8.80
C GLU A 13 4.43 -18.46 7.93
N VAL A 14 4.59 -17.72 6.83
CA VAL A 14 3.50 -17.46 5.89
C VAL A 14 3.11 -18.73 5.13
N ALA A 15 4.09 -19.52 4.68
CA ALA A 15 3.86 -20.76 3.96
C ALA A 15 3.12 -21.80 4.82
N ILE A 16 3.43 -21.88 6.11
CA ILE A 16 2.71 -22.74 7.07
C ILE A 16 1.22 -22.35 7.16
N ILE A 17 0.94 -21.06 7.30
CA ILE A 17 -0.46 -20.57 7.37
C ILE A 17 -1.19 -20.81 6.04
N ASP A 18 -0.54 -20.59 4.91
CA ASP A 18 -1.12 -20.86 3.59
C ASP A 18 -1.48 -22.34 3.44
N THR A 19 -0.58 -23.26 3.85
CA THR A 19 -0.81 -24.70 3.83
C THR A 19 -2.02 -25.07 4.69
N LEU A 20 -2.09 -24.58 5.93
CA LEU A 20 -3.21 -24.83 6.85
C LEU A 20 -4.55 -24.33 6.28
N LEU A 21 -4.58 -23.14 5.68
CA LEU A 21 -5.79 -22.59 5.04
C LEU A 21 -6.22 -23.42 3.85
N THR A 22 -5.26 -23.90 3.06
CA THR A 22 -5.50 -24.73 1.88
C THR A 22 -6.08 -26.09 2.26
N GLU A 23 -5.49 -26.77 3.25
CA GLU A 23 -5.96 -28.04 3.78
C GLU A 23 -7.38 -27.96 4.36
N LYS A 24 -7.74 -26.82 4.93
CA LYS A 24 -9.08 -26.56 5.47
C LYS A 24 -10.08 -26.04 4.43
N GLY A 25 -9.67 -25.82 3.19
CA GLY A 25 -10.53 -25.31 2.12
C GLY A 25 -10.95 -23.85 2.30
N HIS A 26 -10.18 -23.06 3.07
CA HIS A 26 -10.48 -21.64 3.29
C HIS A 26 -9.91 -20.75 2.18
N ASN A 27 -10.74 -19.86 1.64
CA ASN A 27 -10.30 -18.80 0.71
C ASN A 27 -10.07 -17.49 1.48
N THR A 28 -9.16 -17.53 2.47
CA THR A 28 -8.80 -16.39 3.30
C THR A 28 -7.53 -15.74 2.76
N ARG A 29 -7.54 -14.41 2.66
CA ARG A 29 -6.36 -13.62 2.25
C ARG A 29 -5.48 -13.31 3.45
N LEU A 30 -4.21 -12.99 3.21
CA LEU A 30 -3.23 -12.70 4.25
C LEU A 30 -2.79 -11.25 4.18
N ASN A 31 -2.88 -10.56 5.32
CA ASN A 31 -2.32 -9.24 5.56
C ASN A 31 -1.17 -9.40 6.56
N ILE A 32 0.04 -9.08 6.15
CA ILE A 32 1.24 -9.39 6.94
C ILE A 32 1.82 -8.12 7.53
N ILE A 33 2.07 -8.10 8.85
CA ILE A 33 2.69 -6.97 9.52
C ILE A 33 4.21 -7.18 9.60
N ILE A 34 4.96 -6.28 8.96
CA ILE A 34 6.42 -6.18 9.05
C ILE A 34 6.75 -5.16 10.13
N GLU A 35 7.22 -5.66 11.27
CA GLU A 35 7.42 -4.85 12.47
C GLU A 35 8.62 -5.31 13.34
N THR A 36 9.42 -6.24 12.81
CA THR A 36 10.66 -6.72 13.43
C THR A 36 11.83 -6.54 12.48
N ASN A 37 13.06 -6.43 13.03
CA ASN A 37 14.27 -6.34 12.20
C ASN A 37 14.43 -7.55 11.29
N GLN A 38 14.17 -8.75 11.79
CA GLN A 38 14.26 -9.98 11.00
C GLN A 38 13.21 -9.99 9.89
N GLY A 39 11.96 -9.65 10.18
CA GLY A 39 10.89 -9.55 9.19
C GLY A 39 11.18 -8.46 8.14
N LEU A 40 11.81 -7.35 8.53
CA LEU A 40 12.20 -6.30 7.59
C LEU A 40 13.28 -6.80 6.61
N GLU A 41 14.28 -7.52 7.08
CA GLU A 41 15.29 -8.12 6.20
C GLU A 41 14.68 -9.15 5.25
N ALA A 42 13.73 -9.96 5.72
CA ALA A 42 13.05 -10.98 4.95
C ALA A 42 11.81 -10.46 4.18
N ALA A 43 11.50 -9.15 4.22
CA ALA A 43 10.24 -8.59 3.71
C ALA A 43 9.96 -8.94 2.24
N TYR A 44 10.99 -8.99 1.39
CA TYR A 44 10.88 -9.39 0.00
C TYR A 44 10.39 -10.84 -0.13
N ASP A 45 11.03 -11.78 0.56
CA ASP A 45 10.69 -13.21 0.50
C ASP A 45 9.33 -13.47 1.17
N ILE A 46 9.02 -12.76 2.26
CA ILE A 46 7.71 -12.80 2.93
C ILE A 46 6.60 -12.36 1.98
N ALA A 47 6.80 -11.29 1.21
CA ALA A 47 5.81 -10.80 0.26
C ALA A 47 5.47 -11.82 -0.83
N HIS A 48 6.42 -12.67 -1.21
CA HIS A 48 6.29 -13.69 -2.24
C HIS A 48 5.95 -15.09 -1.72
N ALA A 49 5.87 -15.26 -0.39
CA ALA A 49 5.76 -16.59 0.24
C ALA A 49 4.40 -17.29 -0.01
N SER A 50 3.34 -16.55 -0.34
CA SER A 50 2.03 -17.10 -0.62
C SER A 50 1.25 -16.26 -1.63
N PRO A 51 0.52 -16.89 -2.58
CA PRO A 51 -0.39 -16.18 -3.46
C PRO A 51 -1.62 -15.58 -2.73
N ARG A 52 -1.81 -15.91 -1.45
CA ARG A 52 -2.84 -15.34 -0.59
C ARG A 52 -2.43 -14.01 0.03
N THR A 53 -1.15 -13.63 -0.05
CA THR A 53 -0.68 -12.35 0.49
C THR A 53 -1.25 -11.21 -0.36
N ASP A 54 -2.06 -10.36 0.29
CA ASP A 54 -2.66 -9.18 -0.36
C ASP A 54 -1.95 -7.90 0.04
N THR A 55 -1.37 -7.86 1.25
CA THR A 55 -0.91 -6.60 1.84
C THR A 55 0.26 -6.82 2.76
N LEU A 56 1.26 -5.94 2.69
CA LEU A 56 2.21 -5.71 3.77
C LEU A 56 1.80 -4.48 4.58
N PHE A 57 1.65 -4.64 5.89
CA PHE A 57 1.50 -3.55 6.84
C PHE A 57 2.84 -3.18 7.46
N PHE A 58 3.12 -1.90 7.57
CA PHE A 58 4.26 -1.41 8.33
C PHE A 58 3.89 -1.19 9.79
N GLY A 59 4.45 -1.98 10.70
CA GLY A 59 4.24 -1.86 12.14
C GLY A 59 5.26 -0.93 12.79
N GLY A 60 5.12 0.38 12.57
CA GLY A 60 6.13 1.39 12.92
C GLY A 60 6.45 1.50 14.42
N VAL A 61 5.50 1.19 15.30
CA VAL A 61 5.71 1.28 16.77
C VAL A 61 6.68 0.21 17.24
N ASP A 62 6.40 -1.05 16.89
CA ASP A 62 7.28 -2.17 17.23
C ASP A 62 8.63 -2.05 16.51
N MET A 63 8.62 -1.63 15.24
CA MET A 63 9.84 -1.37 14.48
C MET A 63 10.73 -0.30 15.14
N ALA A 64 10.15 0.80 15.62
CA ALA A 64 10.91 1.84 16.33
C ALA A 64 11.54 1.31 17.62
N ALA A 65 10.82 0.47 18.35
CA ALA A 65 11.33 -0.18 19.55
C ALA A 65 12.51 -1.12 19.23
N GLU A 66 12.38 -1.94 18.19
CA GLU A 66 13.44 -2.84 17.71
C GLU A 66 14.69 -2.07 17.26
N LEU A 67 14.48 -0.97 16.51
CA LEU A 67 15.57 -0.10 16.02
C LEU A 67 16.12 0.82 17.10
N ARG A 68 15.49 0.90 18.28
CA ARG A 68 15.83 1.81 19.39
C ARG A 68 15.84 3.28 18.97
N CYS A 69 14.88 3.65 18.11
CA CYS A 69 14.74 5.01 17.59
C CYS A 69 13.37 5.61 17.96
N THR A 70 13.16 6.88 17.66
CA THR A 70 11.84 7.51 17.80
C THR A 70 10.88 7.03 16.72
N ASN A 71 9.61 6.86 17.08
CA ASN A 71 8.54 6.56 16.11
C ASN A 71 8.15 7.81 15.34
N SER A 72 9.08 8.30 14.50
CA SER A 72 8.90 9.47 13.65
C SER A 72 9.29 9.15 12.20
N TRP A 73 9.08 10.10 11.29
CA TRP A 73 9.20 9.84 9.86
C TRP A 73 10.64 9.47 9.44
N GLU A 74 11.61 10.32 9.76
CA GLU A 74 12.99 10.19 9.30
C GLU A 74 13.69 8.92 9.79
N PRO A 75 13.66 8.57 11.11
CA PRO A 75 14.30 7.35 11.60
C PRO A 75 13.74 6.07 11.00
N LEU A 76 12.46 6.08 10.65
CA LEU A 76 11.76 4.92 10.09
C LEU A 76 11.65 4.93 8.55
N LEU A 77 12.22 5.92 7.87
CA LEU A 77 12.10 6.06 6.42
C LEU A 77 12.70 4.85 5.67
N TYR A 78 13.85 4.35 6.11
CA TYR A 78 14.47 3.16 5.52
C TYR A 78 13.55 1.93 5.63
N ALA A 79 13.01 1.68 6.83
CA ALA A 79 12.13 0.54 7.06
C ALA A 79 10.84 0.65 6.22
N ARG A 80 10.21 1.83 6.17
CA ARG A 80 9.08 2.10 5.29
C ARG A 80 9.40 1.83 3.82
N SER A 81 10.53 2.33 3.34
CA SER A 81 10.97 2.16 1.96
C SER A 81 11.17 0.67 1.62
N ARG A 82 11.72 -0.11 2.53
CA ARG A 82 11.90 -1.56 2.37
C ARG A 82 10.57 -2.29 2.25
N VAL A 83 9.56 -1.94 3.08
CA VAL A 83 8.23 -2.53 3.01
C VAL A 83 7.54 -2.19 1.69
N VAL A 84 7.59 -0.92 1.27
CA VAL A 84 7.03 -0.48 -0.02
C VAL A 84 7.72 -1.21 -1.19
N HIS A 85 9.06 -1.32 -1.17
CA HIS A 85 9.81 -2.05 -2.20
C HIS A 85 9.38 -3.53 -2.28
N ALA A 86 9.26 -4.20 -1.13
CA ALA A 86 8.85 -5.61 -1.07
C ALA A 86 7.42 -5.80 -1.60
N ALA A 87 6.47 -4.99 -1.15
CA ALA A 87 5.08 -5.04 -1.60
C ALA A 87 4.97 -4.77 -3.12
N ALA A 88 5.65 -3.74 -3.61
CA ALA A 88 5.67 -3.39 -5.03
C ALA A 88 6.25 -4.50 -5.90
N SER A 89 7.28 -5.22 -5.44
CA SER A 89 7.89 -6.34 -6.18
C SER A 89 6.94 -7.54 -6.32
N ALA A 90 6.09 -7.77 -5.32
CA ALA A 90 5.08 -8.83 -5.33
C ALA A 90 3.74 -8.38 -5.98
N GLY A 91 3.61 -7.09 -6.32
CA GLY A 91 2.37 -6.54 -6.89
C GLY A 91 1.21 -6.46 -5.89
N ILE A 92 1.50 -6.36 -4.60
CA ILE A 92 0.54 -6.29 -3.50
C ILE A 92 0.51 -4.90 -2.86
N ASP A 93 -0.49 -4.64 -2.02
CA ASP A 93 -0.64 -3.37 -1.34
C ASP A 93 0.35 -3.17 -0.18
N ALA A 94 0.73 -1.93 0.09
CA ALA A 94 1.48 -1.51 1.26
C ALA A 94 0.65 -0.54 2.11
N ILE A 95 0.47 -0.84 3.40
CA ILE A 95 -0.29 0.00 4.33
C ILE A 95 0.66 0.53 5.42
N ASP A 96 0.69 1.85 5.57
CA ASP A 96 1.52 2.49 6.60
C ASP A 96 0.89 2.37 7.99
N VAL A 97 1.73 2.53 9.03
CA VAL A 97 1.36 2.49 10.45
C VAL A 97 0.26 3.52 10.77
N PRO A 98 -0.68 3.22 11.69
CA PRO A 98 -1.67 4.19 12.15
C PRO A 98 -1.04 5.44 12.75
N TYR A 99 -1.75 6.57 12.66
CA TYR A 99 -1.40 7.79 13.37
C TYR A 99 -2.03 7.76 14.77
N LEU A 100 -1.17 7.83 15.80
CA LEU A 100 -1.58 7.53 17.18
C LEU A 100 -2.19 8.74 17.92
N ASP A 101 -1.81 9.96 17.55
CA ASP A 101 -2.39 11.16 18.15
C ASP A 101 -3.77 11.43 17.53
N LEU A 102 -4.80 11.15 18.34
CA LEU A 102 -6.18 11.31 17.88
C LEU A 102 -6.65 12.78 17.89
N ASP A 103 -5.91 13.68 18.48
CA ASP A 103 -6.26 15.09 18.54
C ASP A 103 -5.54 15.91 17.47
N ASP A 104 -4.46 15.37 16.88
CA ASP A 104 -3.72 15.98 15.77
C ASP A 104 -4.14 15.39 14.41
N MET A 105 -5.31 15.78 13.94
CA MET A 105 -5.82 15.33 12.64
C MET A 105 -5.06 15.92 11.45
N GLU A 106 -4.51 17.13 11.61
CA GLU A 106 -3.70 17.77 10.55
C GLU A 106 -2.37 17.04 10.36
N GLY A 107 -1.68 16.73 11.45
CA GLY A 107 -0.46 15.91 11.42
C GLY A 107 -0.71 14.51 10.81
N MET A 108 -1.87 13.91 11.09
CA MET A 108 -2.28 12.66 10.46
C MET A 108 -2.35 12.79 8.93
N VAL A 109 -2.97 13.85 8.42
CA VAL A 109 -3.08 14.10 6.97
C VAL A 109 -1.70 14.32 6.34
N VAL A 110 -0.82 15.07 7.00
CA VAL A 110 0.57 15.27 6.56
C VAL A 110 1.30 13.92 6.47
N ALA A 111 1.23 13.11 7.52
CA ALA A 111 1.84 11.79 7.55
C ALA A 111 1.26 10.83 6.48
N ALA A 112 -0.05 10.91 6.22
CA ALA A 112 -0.70 10.13 5.18
C ALA A 112 -0.24 10.53 3.77
N LYS A 113 -0.06 11.82 3.50
CA LYS A 113 0.48 12.33 2.23
C LYS A 113 1.93 11.88 2.02
N GLN A 114 2.78 11.98 3.04
CA GLN A 114 4.16 11.47 2.99
C GLN A 114 4.20 9.97 2.69
N ALA A 115 3.32 9.18 3.33
CA ALA A 115 3.22 7.74 3.06
C ALA A 115 2.79 7.47 1.60
N LYS A 116 1.77 8.17 1.09
CA LYS A 116 1.33 8.08 -0.32
C LYS A 116 2.47 8.42 -1.29
N GLU A 117 3.22 9.50 -1.04
CA GLU A 117 4.37 9.90 -1.86
C GLU A 117 5.49 8.86 -1.87
N LEU A 118 5.71 8.17 -0.74
CA LEU A 118 6.69 7.08 -0.64
C LEU A 118 6.25 5.82 -1.40
N GLY A 119 4.96 5.66 -1.66
CA GLY A 119 4.40 4.51 -2.40
C GLY A 119 3.48 3.60 -1.60
N PHE A 120 3.12 3.96 -0.37
CA PHE A 120 2.04 3.27 0.34
C PHE A 120 0.70 3.48 -0.37
N THR A 121 -0.13 2.45 -0.37
CA THR A 121 -1.46 2.45 -0.98
C THR A 121 -2.56 2.79 0.02
N GLY A 122 -2.23 2.81 1.30
CA GLY A 122 -3.13 3.16 2.39
C GLY A 122 -2.39 3.42 3.70
N LYS A 123 -3.15 3.75 4.74
CA LYS A 123 -2.67 3.96 6.11
C LYS A 123 -3.67 3.37 7.10
N GLY A 124 -3.19 2.68 8.12
CA GLY A 124 -4.05 2.14 9.17
C GLY A 124 -4.84 3.24 9.89
N ALA A 125 -6.09 2.95 10.26
CA ALA A 125 -6.92 3.79 11.11
C ALA A 125 -7.21 3.05 12.42
N ILE A 126 -7.03 3.72 13.56
CA ILE A 126 -7.34 3.19 14.89
C ILE A 126 -8.60 3.84 15.50
N HIS A 127 -9.19 4.81 14.81
CA HIS A 127 -10.42 5.47 15.24
C HIS A 127 -11.28 5.86 14.03
N PRO A 128 -12.62 5.72 14.09
CA PRO A 128 -13.51 6.06 12.97
C PRO A 128 -13.36 7.49 12.43
N LYS A 129 -13.03 8.46 13.29
CA LYS A 129 -12.83 9.86 12.86
C LYS A 129 -11.68 10.05 11.86
N GLN A 130 -10.74 9.10 11.77
CA GLN A 130 -9.61 9.14 10.84
C GLN A 130 -10.01 8.71 9.42
N ILE A 131 -11.05 7.88 9.27
CA ILE A 131 -11.36 7.16 8.02
C ILE A 131 -11.62 8.11 6.86
N ALA A 132 -12.46 9.12 7.06
CA ALA A 132 -12.85 10.04 5.98
C ALA A 132 -11.64 10.78 5.39
N MET A 133 -10.77 11.32 6.25
CA MET A 133 -9.57 12.06 5.83
C MET A 133 -8.52 11.15 5.19
N LEU A 134 -8.34 9.93 5.70
CA LEU A 134 -7.43 8.96 5.07
C LEU A 134 -7.94 8.53 3.70
N ASN A 135 -9.23 8.27 3.56
CA ASN A 135 -9.83 7.97 2.28
C ASN A 135 -9.64 9.12 1.28
N GLU A 136 -9.81 10.37 1.71
CA GLU A 136 -9.56 11.54 0.86
C GLU A 136 -8.12 11.59 0.35
N VAL A 137 -7.13 11.31 1.22
CA VAL A 137 -5.71 11.32 0.84
C VAL A 137 -5.38 10.23 -0.18
N PHE A 138 -5.85 8.99 0.05
CA PHE A 138 -5.48 7.85 -0.78
C PHE A 138 -6.37 7.67 -2.02
N THR A 139 -7.50 8.35 -2.09
CA THR A 139 -8.38 8.38 -3.26
C THR A 139 -7.83 9.35 -4.31
N PRO A 140 -7.77 8.97 -5.59
CA PRO A 140 -7.44 9.90 -6.66
C PRO A 140 -8.49 10.99 -6.81
N SER A 141 -8.06 12.25 -6.91
CA SER A 141 -8.95 13.38 -7.16
C SER A 141 -9.52 13.35 -8.59
N VAL A 142 -10.59 14.10 -8.82
CA VAL A 142 -11.19 14.25 -10.16
C VAL A 142 -10.16 14.77 -11.16
N ASP A 143 -9.31 15.72 -10.75
CA ASP A 143 -8.27 16.28 -11.59
C ASP A 143 -7.16 15.28 -11.92
N GLU A 144 -6.74 14.46 -10.94
CA GLU A 144 -5.77 13.37 -11.16
C GLU A 144 -6.32 12.34 -12.15
N ILE A 145 -7.59 11.97 -12.03
CA ILE A 145 -8.27 11.04 -12.95
C ILE A 145 -8.37 11.64 -14.36
N ALA A 146 -8.81 12.90 -14.48
CA ALA A 146 -8.91 13.58 -15.75
C ALA A 146 -7.54 13.71 -16.46
N ARG A 147 -6.50 14.04 -15.67
CA ARG A 147 -5.13 14.10 -16.18
C ARG A 147 -4.63 12.72 -16.63
N ALA A 148 -4.89 11.67 -15.84
CA ALA A 148 -4.49 10.31 -16.18
C ALA A 148 -5.13 9.85 -17.50
N ASN A 149 -6.44 10.06 -17.68
CA ASN A 149 -7.14 9.75 -18.91
C ASN A 149 -6.51 10.49 -20.12
N ARG A 150 -6.30 11.81 -20.00
CA ARG A 150 -5.72 12.61 -21.09
C ARG A 150 -4.33 12.12 -21.49
N ILE A 151 -3.49 11.78 -20.52
CA ILE A 151 -2.12 11.30 -20.78
C ILE A 151 -2.15 9.92 -21.44
N VAL A 152 -2.98 8.99 -20.96
CA VAL A 152 -3.10 7.64 -21.54
C VAL A 152 -3.60 7.74 -22.99
N THR A 153 -4.69 8.48 -23.23
CA THR A 153 -5.25 8.65 -24.59
C THR A 153 -4.22 9.24 -25.55
N ALA A 154 -3.55 10.34 -25.16
CA ALA A 154 -2.56 10.97 -26.03
C ALA A 154 -1.34 10.08 -26.31
N PHE A 155 -0.95 9.23 -25.37
CA PHE A 155 0.14 8.27 -25.56
C PHE A 155 -0.27 7.13 -26.52
N GLU A 156 -1.48 6.63 -26.40
CA GLU A 156 -2.02 5.58 -27.27
C GLU A 156 -2.22 6.09 -28.71
N GLU A 157 -2.73 7.31 -28.88
CA GLU A 157 -2.92 7.93 -30.20
C GLU A 157 -1.60 8.24 -30.92
N ALA A 158 -0.53 8.52 -30.18
CA ALA A 158 0.76 8.83 -30.77
C ALA A 158 1.50 7.64 -31.39
N ASP A 159 1.13 6.40 -31.00
CA ASP A 159 1.78 5.12 -31.42
C ASP A 159 3.31 5.21 -31.33
N ALA A 160 3.84 5.86 -30.31
CA ALA A 160 5.25 6.14 -30.11
C ALA A 160 5.73 5.63 -28.74
N ALA A 161 7.03 5.33 -28.65
CA ALA A 161 7.63 4.88 -27.40
C ALA A 161 7.69 5.97 -26.32
N LEU A 162 7.62 7.24 -26.74
CA LEU A 162 7.63 8.43 -25.89
C LEU A 162 6.90 9.59 -26.60
N VAL A 163 6.26 10.45 -25.80
CA VAL A 163 5.56 11.65 -26.29
C VAL A 163 5.80 12.82 -25.33
N VAL A 164 5.67 14.05 -25.81
CA VAL A 164 5.72 15.25 -24.98
C VAL A 164 4.29 15.75 -24.78
N ILE A 165 3.82 15.79 -23.52
CA ILE A 165 2.51 16.30 -23.14
C ILE A 165 2.69 17.35 -22.05
N ASP A 166 2.12 18.54 -22.26
CA ASP A 166 2.25 19.68 -21.34
C ASP A 166 3.73 20.01 -21.01
N GLY A 167 4.63 19.90 -21.99
CA GLY A 167 6.06 20.16 -21.83
C GLY A 167 6.83 19.09 -21.03
N LYS A 168 6.20 17.95 -20.71
CA LYS A 168 6.82 16.84 -19.99
C LYS A 168 6.97 15.62 -20.89
N LEU A 169 8.12 14.98 -20.81
CA LEU A 169 8.37 13.71 -21.49
C LEU A 169 7.57 12.60 -20.78
N ILE A 170 6.75 11.90 -21.55
CA ILE A 170 5.92 10.78 -21.09
C ILE A 170 6.44 9.49 -21.72
N GLU A 171 6.80 8.56 -20.88
CA GLU A 171 7.32 7.23 -21.22
C GLU A 171 6.46 6.15 -20.58
N LYS A 172 6.66 4.89 -20.97
CA LYS A 172 5.92 3.73 -20.43
C LYS A 172 5.82 3.66 -18.90
N PRO A 173 6.87 4.01 -18.09
CA PRO A 173 6.73 4.06 -16.63
C PRO A 173 5.67 5.04 -16.14
N VAL A 174 5.57 6.21 -16.78
CA VAL A 174 4.55 7.23 -16.46
C VAL A 174 3.15 6.69 -16.79
N ILE A 175 3.00 6.04 -17.94
CA ILE A 175 1.73 5.44 -18.36
C ILE A 175 1.26 4.37 -17.37
N ARG A 176 2.18 3.52 -16.86
CA ARG A 176 1.84 2.55 -15.80
C ARG A 176 1.30 3.22 -14.54
N ALA A 177 1.86 4.36 -14.14
CA ALA A 177 1.35 5.14 -13.01
C ALA A 177 -0.05 5.70 -13.29
N MET A 178 -0.31 6.19 -14.51
CA MET A 178 -1.64 6.67 -14.91
C MET A 178 -2.69 5.55 -14.92
N HIS A 179 -2.37 4.38 -15.45
CA HIS A 179 -3.26 3.22 -15.41
C HIS A 179 -3.60 2.81 -13.97
N ARG A 180 -2.65 2.89 -13.01
CA ARG A 180 -2.92 2.63 -11.60
C ARG A 180 -3.96 3.60 -11.03
N ILE A 181 -3.84 4.90 -11.33
CA ILE A 181 -4.83 5.90 -10.92
C ILE A 181 -6.21 5.56 -11.47
N LEU A 182 -6.30 5.20 -12.73
CA LEU A 182 -7.56 4.85 -13.39
C LEU A 182 -8.17 3.56 -12.81
N ALA A 183 -7.36 2.56 -12.51
CA ALA A 183 -7.82 1.32 -11.89
C ALA A 183 -8.42 1.56 -10.49
N ILE A 184 -7.81 2.41 -9.67
CA ILE A 184 -8.37 2.82 -8.37
C ILE A 184 -9.71 3.52 -8.58
N ALA A 185 -9.79 4.46 -9.52
CA ALA A 185 -11.03 5.19 -9.81
C ALA A 185 -12.16 4.29 -10.30
N GLU A 186 -11.86 3.25 -11.06
CA GLU A 186 -12.84 2.26 -11.51
C GLU A 186 -13.35 1.38 -10.35
N HIS A 187 -12.46 0.98 -9.44
CA HIS A 187 -12.84 0.22 -8.24
C HIS A 187 -13.84 1.00 -7.36
N MET A 188 -13.64 2.29 -7.23
CA MET A 188 -14.52 3.17 -6.45
C MET A 188 -15.92 3.33 -7.07
N LYS A 189 -16.09 3.14 -8.38
CA LYS A 189 -17.39 3.22 -9.07
C LYS A 189 -18.22 1.94 -8.91
N LYS A 190 -17.60 0.82 -8.52
CA LYS A 190 -18.31 -0.43 -8.28
C LYS A 190 -18.96 -0.34 -6.90
N PRO A 191 -20.32 -0.48 -6.79
CA PRO A 191 -20.97 -0.53 -5.50
C PRO A 191 -20.41 -1.71 -4.70
N ASP A 192 -20.11 -1.45 -3.43
CA ASP A 192 -19.60 -2.45 -2.48
C ASP A 192 -20.61 -3.61 -2.37
N ALA A 193 -20.32 -4.74 -3.00
CA ALA A 193 -21.16 -5.93 -2.98
C ALA A 193 -21.26 -6.57 -1.58
N SER A 194 -20.62 -5.99 -0.55
CA SER A 194 -20.56 -6.49 0.83
C SER A 194 -21.65 -5.92 1.75
N GLN A 195 -22.48 -4.97 1.29
CA GLN A 195 -23.53 -4.35 2.14
C GLN A 195 -24.83 -5.17 2.27
N HIS A 196 -24.88 -6.41 1.75
CA HIS A 196 -26.05 -7.27 1.85
C HIS A 196 -25.70 -8.65 2.42
N ARG A 197 -25.14 -8.69 3.66
CA ARG A 197 -25.25 -9.89 4.50
C ARG A 197 -25.22 -9.53 5.98
#